data_d3168ec34c2c748b9a44640905429ab0
#
_entry.id   d3168ec34c2c748b9a44640905429ab0
#
_cell.length_a   1.000
_cell.length_b   1.000
_cell.length_c   1.000
_cell.angle_alpha   90.00
_cell.angle_beta   90.00
_cell.angle_gamma   90.00
#
_symmetry.space_group_name_H-M   'P 1'
#
loop_
_entity.id
_entity.type
_entity.pdbx_description
1 polymer ?
#
loop_
_entity_poly.entity_id
_entity_poly.type
_entity_poly.pdbx_seq_one_letter_code
_entity_poly.pdbx_strand_id
1 'polypeptide(L)'
;MKKFGEIFKMFRESRGLRLKDVAKAGISVSQLSRFEKGETDLTISKFTAILDEINMPIDEFMYAVHDFHRDELNELLSKVRHFVSNHDVDRLKKLLYSQMESDPKQEKFHKFNIILLKIRLQDLSGEAYYSSDDLSYLTDYLFSIEYWGYYELLIFSNTLDVLKHDVFMVLAREMSRRSDFYKEIPNNRRLISSMLLNGYITCIERGKFLDALYFEKRLNQVFQYAQYLYRYKKETDCKAIIEMRKCIGAMKLAGSNHLAKTYERHLEKILASKK
;
A
#
# COMPACT_ATOMS: atom_id res chain seq x y z
N MET A 1 -2.94 -25.53 -2.41
CA MET A 1 -1.66 -24.77 -2.47
C MET A 1 -0.63 -25.67 -3.16
N LYS A 2 -0.01 -25.22 -4.23
CA LYS A 2 1.09 -25.93 -4.89
C LYS A 2 2.27 -26.04 -3.93
N LYS A 3 2.99 -27.17 -3.99
CA LYS A 3 4.19 -27.32 -3.18
C LYS A 3 5.32 -26.45 -3.73
N PHE A 4 6.15 -25.87 -2.87
CA PHE A 4 7.27 -25.02 -3.25
C PHE A 4 8.18 -25.66 -4.32
N GLY A 5 8.46 -26.97 -4.17
CA GLY A 5 9.28 -27.71 -5.13
C GLY A 5 8.69 -27.80 -6.53
N GLU A 6 7.36 -27.97 -6.66
CA GLU A 6 6.66 -28.02 -7.95
C GLU A 6 6.76 -26.68 -8.70
N ILE A 7 6.59 -25.57 -7.98
CA ILE A 7 6.68 -24.24 -8.54
C ILE A 7 8.12 -23.93 -8.96
N PHE A 8 9.08 -24.29 -8.11
CA PHE A 8 10.50 -24.15 -8.43
C PHE A 8 10.86 -24.92 -9.70
N LYS A 9 10.42 -26.19 -9.80
CA LYS A 9 10.60 -27.03 -10.99
C LYS A 9 10.04 -26.35 -12.24
N MET A 10 8.81 -25.84 -12.15
CA MET A 10 8.16 -25.14 -13.28
C MET A 10 9.04 -23.98 -13.78
N PHE A 11 9.53 -23.13 -12.88
CA PHE A 11 10.37 -21.99 -13.25
C PHE A 11 11.75 -22.39 -13.76
N ARG A 12 12.38 -23.40 -13.14
CA ARG A 12 13.65 -23.94 -13.64
C ARG A 12 13.52 -24.48 -15.06
N GLU A 13 12.50 -25.31 -15.31
CA GLU A 13 12.25 -25.92 -16.63
C GLU A 13 11.87 -24.88 -17.67
N SER A 14 11.09 -23.87 -17.33
CA SER A 14 10.74 -22.78 -18.25
C SER A 14 11.96 -21.98 -18.72
N ARG A 15 13.05 -21.99 -17.92
CA ARG A 15 14.34 -21.39 -18.30
C ARG A 15 15.30 -22.35 -18.98
N GLY A 16 14.87 -23.58 -19.28
CA GLY A 16 15.69 -24.62 -19.94
C GLY A 16 16.83 -25.16 -19.05
N LEU A 17 16.79 -24.91 -17.73
CA LEU A 17 17.83 -25.34 -16.81
C LEU A 17 17.59 -26.78 -16.33
N ARG A 18 18.67 -27.58 -16.31
CA ARG A 18 18.67 -28.92 -15.74
C ARG A 18 18.99 -28.86 -14.25
N LEU A 19 18.63 -29.93 -13.50
CA LEU A 19 18.95 -30.03 -12.07
C LEU A 19 20.44 -29.80 -11.77
N LYS A 20 21.34 -30.31 -12.63
CA LYS A 20 22.80 -30.14 -12.49
C LYS A 20 23.27 -28.70 -12.67
N ASP A 21 22.52 -27.91 -13.40
CA ASP A 21 22.91 -26.53 -13.68
C ASP A 21 22.64 -25.65 -12.45
N VAL A 22 21.66 -26.04 -11.61
CA VAL A 22 21.27 -25.37 -10.36
C VAL A 22 21.95 -25.95 -9.13
N ALA A 23 22.31 -27.23 -9.14
CA ALA A 23 22.93 -27.94 -8.00
C ALA A 23 24.29 -27.39 -7.55
N LYS A 24 24.80 -26.34 -8.20
CA LYS A 24 26.07 -25.65 -7.85
C LYS A 24 25.96 -24.81 -6.54
N ALA A 25 24.77 -24.49 -6.11
CA ALA A 25 24.53 -23.65 -4.92
C ALA A 25 24.65 -24.38 -3.56
N GLY A 26 25.54 -25.37 -3.45
CA GLY A 26 25.73 -26.15 -2.24
C GLY A 26 24.61 -27.17 -1.96
N ILE A 27 23.85 -27.56 -3.00
CA ILE A 27 22.81 -28.59 -2.96
C ILE A 27 23.17 -29.68 -3.96
N SER A 28 23.01 -30.96 -3.53
CA SER A 28 23.20 -32.07 -4.45
C SER A 28 22.01 -32.19 -5.42
N VAL A 29 22.27 -32.73 -6.62
CA VAL A 29 21.24 -33.02 -7.63
C VAL A 29 20.11 -33.88 -7.04
N SER A 30 20.47 -34.86 -6.21
CA SER A 30 19.51 -35.73 -5.52
C SER A 30 18.63 -34.95 -4.54
N GLN A 31 19.22 -34.07 -3.73
CA GLN A 31 18.48 -33.22 -2.78
C GLN A 31 17.50 -32.27 -3.51
N LEU A 32 17.97 -31.62 -4.59
CA LEU A 32 17.13 -30.75 -5.41
C LEU A 32 15.99 -31.52 -6.07
N SER A 33 16.26 -32.71 -6.60
CA SER A 33 15.22 -33.59 -7.19
C SER A 33 14.14 -33.97 -6.17
N ARG A 34 14.54 -34.30 -4.94
CA ARG A 34 13.60 -34.65 -3.85
C ARG A 34 12.77 -33.43 -3.43
N PHE A 35 13.39 -32.24 -3.38
CA PHE A 35 12.67 -30.99 -3.12
C PHE A 35 11.63 -30.73 -4.20
N GLU A 36 11.98 -30.81 -5.48
CA GLU A 36 11.05 -30.62 -6.59
C GLU A 36 9.85 -31.58 -6.59
N LYS A 37 10.05 -32.80 -6.08
CA LYS A 37 8.99 -33.78 -5.86
C LYS A 37 8.15 -33.54 -4.60
N GLY A 38 8.57 -32.57 -3.77
CA GLY A 38 7.95 -32.30 -2.46
C GLY A 38 8.20 -33.39 -1.42
N GLU A 39 9.27 -34.16 -1.56
CA GLU A 39 9.68 -35.22 -0.63
C GLU A 39 10.51 -34.65 0.55
N THR A 40 11.18 -33.51 0.33
CA THR A 40 12.01 -32.83 1.35
C THR A 40 11.88 -31.33 1.21
N ASP A 41 12.06 -30.62 2.33
CA ASP A 41 12.22 -29.17 2.35
C ASP A 41 13.67 -28.74 2.26
N LEU A 42 13.90 -27.47 1.95
CA LEU A 42 15.20 -26.81 1.97
C LEU A 42 15.26 -25.79 3.10
N THR A 43 16.44 -25.57 3.63
CA THR A 43 16.67 -24.39 4.48
C THR A 43 16.52 -23.12 3.66
N ILE A 44 16.17 -22.00 4.31
CA ILE A 44 16.01 -20.70 3.64
C ILE A 44 17.29 -20.32 2.86
N SER A 45 18.47 -20.53 3.45
CA SER A 45 19.75 -20.22 2.79
C SER A 45 19.97 -21.01 1.50
N LYS A 46 19.59 -22.30 1.48
CA LYS A 46 19.69 -23.13 0.28
C LYS A 46 18.61 -22.75 -0.74
N PHE A 47 17.43 -22.42 -0.26
CA PHE A 47 16.32 -22.02 -1.11
C PHE A 47 16.61 -20.68 -1.83
N THR A 48 17.11 -19.68 -1.11
CA THR A 48 17.52 -18.41 -1.75
C THR A 48 18.65 -18.63 -2.75
N ALA A 49 19.64 -19.46 -2.42
CA ALA A 49 20.73 -19.76 -3.34
C ALA A 49 20.26 -20.41 -4.66
N ILE A 50 19.28 -21.32 -4.63
CA ILE A 50 18.74 -21.90 -5.88
C ILE A 50 17.83 -20.94 -6.65
N LEU A 51 17.18 -19.99 -5.98
CA LEU A 51 16.44 -18.91 -6.66
C LEU A 51 17.41 -17.99 -7.41
N ASP A 52 18.55 -17.66 -6.83
CA ASP A 52 19.61 -16.88 -7.48
C ASP A 52 20.15 -17.59 -8.72
N GLU A 53 20.37 -18.91 -8.67
CA GLU A 53 20.84 -19.71 -9.82
C GLU A 53 19.85 -19.70 -11.01
N ILE A 54 18.56 -19.57 -10.74
CA ILE A 54 17.56 -19.42 -11.78
C ILE A 54 17.21 -17.95 -12.08
N ASN A 55 17.91 -17.00 -11.48
CA ASN A 55 17.68 -15.56 -11.60
C ASN A 55 16.22 -15.19 -11.30
N MET A 56 15.71 -15.60 -10.15
CA MET A 56 14.33 -15.36 -9.72
C MET A 56 14.28 -14.66 -8.37
N PRO A 57 13.73 -13.44 -8.29
CA PRO A 57 13.46 -12.77 -7.02
C PRO A 57 12.49 -13.58 -6.15
N ILE A 58 12.74 -13.58 -4.84
CA ILE A 58 11.91 -14.32 -3.88
C ILE A 58 10.45 -13.86 -3.84
N ASP A 59 10.19 -12.57 -4.02
CA ASP A 59 8.85 -11.99 -4.05
C ASP A 59 8.05 -12.46 -5.29
N GLU A 60 8.72 -12.58 -6.45
CA GLU A 60 8.13 -13.14 -7.67
C GLU A 60 7.79 -14.62 -7.50
N PHE A 61 8.70 -15.39 -6.88
CA PHE A 61 8.45 -16.77 -6.55
C PHE A 61 7.26 -16.95 -5.58
N MET A 62 7.24 -16.17 -4.51
CA MET A 62 6.16 -16.22 -3.51
C MET A 62 4.81 -15.81 -4.10
N TYR A 63 4.79 -14.89 -5.05
CA TYR A 63 3.56 -14.55 -5.78
C TYR A 63 3.00 -15.76 -6.55
N ALA A 64 3.86 -16.56 -7.17
CA ALA A 64 3.44 -17.81 -7.82
C ALA A 64 3.01 -18.89 -6.82
N VAL A 65 3.65 -18.96 -5.64
CA VAL A 65 3.23 -19.87 -4.54
C VAL A 65 1.79 -19.59 -4.10
N HIS A 66 1.38 -18.33 -4.13
CA HIS A 66 0.02 -17.88 -3.84
C HIS A 66 -0.90 -17.92 -5.06
N ASP A 67 -0.61 -18.77 -6.04
CA ASP A 67 -1.40 -18.92 -7.27
C ASP A 67 -1.63 -17.58 -8.01
N PHE A 68 -0.60 -16.73 -8.01
CA PHE A 68 -0.62 -15.37 -8.59
C PHE A 68 -1.65 -14.43 -7.93
N HIS A 69 -2.05 -14.73 -6.69
CA HIS A 69 -2.87 -13.85 -5.88
C HIS A 69 -2.02 -13.01 -4.94
N ARG A 70 -2.54 -11.87 -4.55
CA ARG A 70 -1.93 -11.02 -3.51
C ARG A 70 -2.19 -11.64 -2.14
N ASP A 71 -1.43 -11.21 -1.12
CA ASP A 71 -1.76 -11.54 0.26
C ASP A 71 -3.16 -11.03 0.66
N GLU A 72 -3.75 -11.62 1.71
CA GLU A 72 -5.13 -11.36 2.15
C GLU A 72 -5.42 -9.86 2.36
N LEU A 73 -4.47 -9.11 2.92
CA LEU A 73 -4.63 -7.68 3.15
C LEU A 73 -4.65 -6.89 1.84
N ASN A 74 -3.74 -7.18 0.91
CA ASN A 74 -3.71 -6.51 -0.39
C ASN A 74 -4.94 -6.86 -1.24
N GLU A 75 -5.48 -8.07 -1.13
CA GLU A 75 -6.75 -8.43 -1.75
C GLU A 75 -7.91 -7.66 -1.14
N LEU A 76 -8.00 -7.60 0.21
CA LEU A 76 -9.00 -6.82 0.91
C LEU A 76 -8.98 -5.35 0.45
N LEU A 77 -7.82 -4.72 0.48
CA LEU A 77 -7.66 -3.33 0.05
C LEU A 77 -7.93 -3.13 -1.45
N SER A 78 -7.68 -4.14 -2.28
CA SER A 78 -8.06 -4.08 -3.70
C SER A 78 -9.57 -4.05 -3.88
N LYS A 79 -10.31 -4.89 -3.13
CA LYS A 79 -11.78 -4.88 -3.09
C LYS A 79 -12.31 -3.54 -2.57
N VAL A 80 -11.75 -3.05 -1.47
CA VAL A 80 -12.12 -1.73 -0.91
C VAL A 80 -11.94 -0.62 -1.94
N ARG A 81 -10.76 -0.54 -2.58
CA ARG A 81 -10.51 0.46 -3.65
C ARG A 81 -11.52 0.36 -4.78
N HIS A 82 -11.84 -0.86 -5.21
CA HIS A 82 -12.82 -1.08 -6.26
C HIS A 82 -14.21 -0.57 -5.86
N PHE A 83 -14.69 -0.90 -4.66
CA PHE A 83 -16.01 -0.47 -4.17
C PHE A 83 -16.07 1.04 -3.96
N VAL A 84 -15.03 1.62 -3.35
CA VAL A 84 -14.92 3.08 -3.17
C VAL A 84 -14.89 3.80 -4.53
N SER A 85 -14.15 3.28 -5.50
CA SER A 85 -14.09 3.86 -6.85
C SER A 85 -15.42 3.85 -7.58
N ASN A 86 -16.27 2.87 -7.30
CA ASN A 86 -17.59 2.73 -7.91
C ASN A 86 -18.72 3.31 -7.03
N HIS A 87 -18.42 3.92 -5.88
CA HIS A 87 -19.40 4.39 -4.89
C HIS A 87 -20.35 3.27 -4.42
N ASP A 88 -19.87 2.04 -4.33
CA ASP A 88 -20.65 0.85 -3.98
C ASP A 88 -20.68 0.66 -2.45
N VAL A 89 -21.52 1.44 -1.78
CA VAL A 89 -21.70 1.41 -0.31
C VAL A 89 -22.17 0.03 0.14
N ASP A 90 -23.11 -0.58 -0.60
CA ASP A 90 -23.73 -1.84 -0.20
C ASP A 90 -22.72 -3.00 -0.18
N ARG A 91 -21.88 -3.12 -1.21
CA ARG A 91 -20.86 -4.14 -1.24
C ARG A 91 -19.77 -3.90 -0.21
N LEU A 92 -19.39 -2.64 0.03
CA LEU A 92 -18.43 -2.31 1.08
C LEU A 92 -18.98 -2.64 2.47
N LYS A 93 -20.26 -2.39 2.71
CA LYS A 93 -20.96 -2.74 3.95
C LYS A 93 -21.04 -4.26 4.16
N LYS A 94 -21.40 -5.02 3.11
CA LYS A 94 -21.37 -6.49 3.15
C LYS A 94 -19.97 -7.02 3.45
N LEU A 95 -18.93 -6.43 2.87
CA LEU A 95 -17.55 -6.82 3.13
C LEU A 95 -17.17 -6.56 4.60
N LEU A 96 -17.56 -5.42 5.18
CA LEU A 96 -17.33 -5.13 6.60
C LEU A 96 -17.97 -6.20 7.49
N TYR A 97 -19.25 -6.50 7.29
CA TYR A 97 -19.96 -7.50 8.12
C TYR A 97 -19.35 -8.90 7.95
N SER A 98 -19.00 -9.31 6.74
CA SER A 98 -18.34 -10.60 6.53
C SER A 98 -16.99 -10.71 7.24
N GLN A 99 -16.25 -9.60 7.34
CA GLN A 99 -15.02 -9.58 8.12
C GLN A 99 -15.29 -9.62 9.63
N MET A 100 -16.32 -8.95 10.12
CA MET A 100 -16.69 -9.00 11.55
C MET A 100 -17.17 -10.36 12.02
N GLU A 101 -17.77 -11.16 11.13
CA GLU A 101 -18.25 -12.53 11.42
C GLU A 101 -17.19 -13.61 11.22
N SER A 102 -16.07 -13.28 10.59
CA SER A 102 -15.00 -14.25 10.31
C SER A 102 -14.22 -14.59 11.58
N ASP A 103 -13.73 -15.84 11.66
CA ASP A 103 -12.83 -16.31 12.74
C ASP A 103 -11.37 -16.10 12.28
N PRO A 104 -10.67 -15.07 12.78
CA PRO A 104 -9.37 -14.71 12.28
C PRO A 104 -8.26 -15.56 12.90
N LYS A 105 -7.26 -15.90 12.09
CA LYS A 105 -6.01 -16.53 12.58
C LYS A 105 -5.22 -15.61 13.50
N GLN A 106 -5.35 -14.29 13.34
CA GLN A 106 -4.67 -13.28 14.16
C GLN A 106 -5.62 -12.10 14.43
N GLU A 107 -6.22 -12.12 15.61
CA GLU A 107 -7.23 -11.16 16.05
C GLU A 107 -6.77 -9.70 15.96
N LYS A 108 -5.51 -9.42 16.34
CA LYS A 108 -4.95 -8.07 16.34
C LYS A 108 -4.93 -7.43 14.95
N PHE A 109 -4.40 -8.12 13.94
CA PHE A 109 -4.32 -7.59 12.58
C PHE A 109 -5.67 -7.54 11.90
N HIS A 110 -6.54 -8.50 12.21
CA HIS A 110 -7.92 -8.51 11.75
C HIS A 110 -8.71 -7.29 12.24
N LYS A 111 -8.52 -6.90 13.50
CA LYS A 111 -9.15 -5.69 14.06
C LYS A 111 -8.74 -4.43 13.28
N PHE A 112 -7.48 -4.30 12.86
CA PHE A 112 -7.06 -3.17 12.01
C PHE A 112 -7.75 -3.21 10.64
N ASN A 113 -7.92 -4.39 10.04
CA ASN A 113 -8.66 -4.52 8.78
C ASN A 113 -10.10 -4.04 8.92
N ILE A 114 -10.77 -4.38 10.02
CA ILE A 114 -12.14 -3.91 10.34
C ILE A 114 -12.14 -2.38 10.50
N ILE A 115 -11.16 -1.81 11.22
CA ILE A 115 -11.08 -0.35 11.41
C ILE A 115 -10.89 0.35 10.06
N LEU A 116 -10.03 -0.14 9.18
CA LEU A 116 -9.85 0.40 7.83
C LEU A 116 -11.15 0.37 7.02
N LEU A 117 -11.90 -0.73 7.07
CA LEU A 117 -13.19 -0.84 6.41
C LEU A 117 -14.21 0.15 6.95
N LYS A 118 -14.30 0.29 8.26
CA LYS A 118 -15.18 1.26 8.93
C LYS A 118 -14.87 2.69 8.49
N ILE A 119 -13.57 3.07 8.44
CA ILE A 119 -13.14 4.39 8.01
C ILE A 119 -13.57 4.64 6.55
N ARG A 120 -13.30 3.70 5.64
CA ARG A 120 -13.65 3.86 4.23
C ARG A 120 -15.15 3.84 3.98
N LEU A 121 -15.91 3.06 4.75
CA LEU A 121 -17.36 3.04 4.68
C LEU A 121 -17.97 4.37 5.17
N GLN A 122 -17.47 4.92 6.27
CA GLN A 122 -17.89 6.24 6.78
C GLN A 122 -17.56 7.35 5.77
N ASP A 123 -16.37 7.35 5.17
CA ASP A 123 -15.96 8.33 4.16
C ASP A 123 -16.87 8.27 2.91
N LEU A 124 -17.33 7.08 2.53
CA LEU A 124 -18.14 6.88 1.36
C LEU A 124 -19.64 7.18 1.59
N SER A 125 -20.18 6.79 2.76
CA SER A 125 -21.63 6.88 3.06
C SER A 125 -22.01 8.15 3.82
N GLY A 126 -21.07 8.76 4.55
CA GLY A 126 -21.33 9.84 5.50
C GLY A 126 -21.93 9.38 6.83
N GLU A 127 -22.21 8.07 7.01
CA GLU A 127 -22.73 7.50 8.26
C GLU A 127 -21.55 7.15 9.20
N ALA A 128 -21.78 7.22 10.53
CA ALA A 128 -20.76 6.90 11.53
C ALA A 128 -20.54 5.38 11.66
N TYR A 129 -19.32 4.91 11.44
CA TYR A 129 -18.94 3.49 11.56
C TYR A 129 -17.77 3.25 12.51
N TYR A 130 -16.78 4.14 12.56
CA TYR A 130 -15.66 4.02 13.49
C TYR A 130 -15.84 4.93 14.69
N SER A 131 -15.24 4.54 15.82
CA SER A 131 -15.25 5.28 17.08
C SER A 131 -13.88 5.95 17.38
N SER A 132 -13.86 6.82 18.41
CA SER A 132 -12.61 7.33 18.97
C SER A 132 -11.69 6.21 19.47
N ASP A 133 -12.26 5.14 20.03
CA ASP A 133 -11.52 4.00 20.56
C ASP A 133 -10.87 3.19 19.43
N ASP A 134 -11.54 3.07 18.27
CA ASP A 134 -10.94 2.47 17.08
C ASP A 134 -9.68 3.25 16.64
N LEU A 135 -9.77 4.58 16.62
CA LEU A 135 -8.61 5.42 16.26
C LEU A 135 -7.51 5.39 17.33
N SER A 136 -7.87 5.39 18.62
CA SER A 136 -6.90 5.26 19.70
C SER A 136 -6.17 3.93 19.62
N TYR A 137 -6.88 2.81 19.42
CA TYR A 137 -6.29 1.49 19.27
C TYR A 137 -5.27 1.44 18.11
N LEU A 138 -5.60 2.07 17.00
CA LEU A 138 -4.73 2.15 15.83
C LEU A 138 -3.49 3.02 16.09
N THR A 139 -3.68 4.19 16.71
CA THR A 139 -2.57 5.11 16.97
C THR A 139 -1.63 4.57 18.04
N ASP A 140 -2.14 3.92 19.09
CA ASP A 140 -1.33 3.26 20.12
C ASP A 140 -0.44 2.17 19.51
N TYR A 141 -0.99 1.39 18.57
CA TYR A 141 -0.21 0.43 17.83
C TYR A 141 0.93 1.11 17.05
N LEU A 142 0.62 2.12 16.23
CA LEU A 142 1.63 2.80 15.42
C LEU A 142 2.71 3.46 16.28
N PHE A 143 2.37 3.97 17.46
CA PHE A 143 3.35 4.50 18.40
C PHE A 143 4.21 3.42 19.04
N SER A 144 3.67 2.22 19.27
CA SER A 144 4.37 1.12 19.94
C SER A 144 5.42 0.43 19.06
N ILE A 145 5.34 0.53 17.73
CA ILE A 145 6.24 -0.17 16.80
C ILE A 145 7.48 0.65 16.53
N GLU A 146 8.65 0.07 16.80
CA GLU A 146 9.94 0.74 16.63
C GLU A 146 10.34 0.88 15.14
N TYR A 147 10.12 -0.16 14.34
CA TYR A 147 10.46 -0.18 12.91
C TYR A 147 9.20 -0.38 12.07
N TRP A 148 8.94 0.59 11.18
CA TRP A 148 7.77 0.53 10.31
C TRP A 148 8.10 -0.21 9.01
N GLY A 149 7.55 -1.40 8.87
CA GLY A 149 7.53 -2.16 7.62
C GLY A 149 6.38 -1.76 6.71
N TYR A 150 6.13 -2.62 5.71
CA TYR A 150 5.06 -2.43 4.73
C TYR A 150 3.68 -2.28 5.39
N TYR A 151 3.41 -3.09 6.43
CA TYR A 151 2.10 -3.13 7.09
C TYR A 151 1.76 -1.82 7.81
N GLU A 152 2.68 -1.28 8.60
CA GLU A 152 2.49 -0.02 9.34
C GLU A 152 2.35 1.17 8.38
N LEU A 153 3.17 1.20 7.33
CA LEU A 153 3.07 2.20 6.27
C LEU A 153 1.71 2.15 5.58
N LEU A 154 1.20 0.95 5.33
CA LEU A 154 -0.09 0.75 4.67
C LEU A 154 -1.25 1.21 5.57
N ILE A 155 -1.25 0.85 6.85
CA ILE A 155 -2.24 1.30 7.83
C ILE A 155 -2.22 2.83 7.91
N PHE A 156 -1.05 3.41 8.16
CA PHE A 156 -0.94 4.86 8.31
C PHE A 156 -1.39 5.61 7.04
N SER A 157 -0.98 5.15 5.85
CA SER A 157 -1.38 5.79 4.59
C SER A 157 -2.88 5.77 4.32
N ASN A 158 -3.59 4.82 4.91
CA ASN A 158 -5.06 4.69 4.78
C ASN A 158 -5.86 5.34 5.90
N THR A 159 -5.21 5.95 6.88
CA THR A 159 -5.88 6.52 8.06
C THR A 159 -5.48 7.96 8.37
N LEU A 160 -4.48 8.49 7.70
CA LEU A 160 -3.91 9.83 7.98
C LEU A 160 -4.94 10.97 7.90
N ASP A 161 -5.94 10.82 7.05
CA ASP A 161 -7.00 11.78 6.79
C ASP A 161 -8.03 11.89 7.93
N VAL A 162 -8.21 10.83 8.72
CA VAL A 162 -9.16 10.78 9.86
C VAL A 162 -8.50 11.08 11.21
N LEU A 163 -7.19 11.06 11.29
CA LEU A 163 -6.46 11.37 12.52
C LEU A 163 -6.53 12.86 12.88
N LYS A 164 -6.52 13.17 14.17
CA LYS A 164 -6.32 14.54 14.64
C LYS A 164 -5.00 15.09 14.13
N HIS A 165 -4.97 16.38 13.76
CA HIS A 165 -3.82 16.97 13.06
C HIS A 165 -2.48 16.76 13.78
N ASP A 166 -2.46 16.98 15.10
CA ASP A 166 -1.24 16.86 15.91
C ASP A 166 -0.73 15.41 15.93
N VAL A 167 -1.62 14.42 16.11
CA VAL A 167 -1.30 13.00 16.07
C VAL A 167 -0.77 12.61 14.68
N PHE A 168 -1.45 13.04 13.64
CA PHE A 168 -1.03 12.83 12.25
C PHE A 168 0.38 13.36 12.01
N MET A 169 0.70 14.60 12.44
CA MET A 169 2.00 15.21 12.21
C MET A 169 3.12 14.51 12.98
N VAL A 170 2.86 14.05 14.21
CA VAL A 170 3.83 13.26 14.99
C VAL A 170 4.11 11.95 14.29
N LEU A 171 3.07 11.18 13.89
CA LEU A 171 3.23 9.91 13.20
C LEU A 171 3.91 10.08 11.84
N ALA A 172 3.62 11.15 11.08
CA ALA A 172 4.28 11.43 9.81
C ALA A 172 5.80 11.71 9.96
N ARG A 173 6.20 12.36 11.04
CA ARG A 173 7.63 12.56 11.35
C ARG A 173 8.30 11.26 11.79
N GLU A 174 7.63 10.49 12.65
CA GLU A 174 8.09 9.19 13.11
C GLU A 174 8.20 8.17 11.95
N MET A 175 7.26 8.17 11.03
CA MET A 175 7.29 7.33 9.84
C MET A 175 8.61 7.51 9.08
N SER A 176 9.02 8.75 8.83
CA SER A 176 10.27 9.02 8.10
C SER A 176 11.50 8.46 8.82
N ARG A 177 11.50 8.43 10.15
CA ARG A 177 12.58 7.87 10.98
C ARG A 177 12.53 6.34 11.05
N ARG A 178 11.34 5.79 11.30
CA ARG A 178 11.14 4.36 11.57
C ARG A 178 11.13 3.48 10.32
N SER A 179 10.92 4.07 9.15
CA SER A 179 10.93 3.34 7.86
C SER A 179 12.28 3.40 7.14
N ASP A 180 13.30 4.02 7.71
CA ASP A 180 14.58 4.28 7.03
C ASP A 180 15.26 2.99 6.53
N PHE A 181 15.18 1.89 7.30
CA PHE A 181 15.71 0.58 6.90
C PHE A 181 15.01 -0.03 5.67
N TYR A 182 13.75 0.33 5.46
CA TYR A 182 12.90 -0.31 4.45
C TYR A 182 12.57 0.60 3.26
N LYS A 183 13.08 1.84 3.24
CA LYS A 183 12.77 2.82 2.19
C LYS A 183 13.24 2.41 0.80
N GLU A 184 14.28 1.56 0.72
CA GLU A 184 14.81 1.08 -0.56
C GLU A 184 13.98 -0.06 -1.16
N ILE A 185 13.12 -0.71 -0.37
CA ILE A 185 12.18 -1.71 -0.86
C ILE A 185 11.15 -1.01 -1.76
N PRO A 186 10.99 -1.42 -3.05
CA PRO A 186 10.15 -0.69 -4.01
C PRO A 186 8.70 -0.46 -3.55
N ASN A 187 8.08 -1.43 -2.90
CA ASN A 187 6.71 -1.31 -2.39
C ASN A 187 6.63 -0.30 -1.23
N ASN A 188 7.58 -0.33 -0.30
CA ASN A 188 7.64 0.62 0.81
C ASN A 188 7.90 2.04 0.30
N ARG A 189 8.82 2.21 -0.65
CA ARG A 189 9.10 3.50 -1.28
C ARG A 189 7.86 4.10 -1.94
N ARG A 190 7.07 3.29 -2.64
CA ARG A 190 5.80 3.73 -3.24
C ARG A 190 4.81 4.19 -2.17
N LEU A 191 4.67 3.43 -1.06
CA LEU A 191 3.78 3.81 0.04
C LEU A 191 4.25 5.09 0.73
N ILE A 192 5.53 5.22 1.02
CA ILE A 192 6.11 6.44 1.61
C ILE A 192 5.85 7.65 0.72
N SER A 193 6.08 7.53 -0.59
CA SER A 193 5.82 8.61 -1.55
C SER A 193 4.34 8.98 -1.59
N SER A 194 3.45 7.99 -1.62
CA SER A 194 2.00 8.18 -1.59
C SER A 194 1.54 8.85 -0.30
N MET A 195 2.09 8.42 0.84
CA MET A 195 1.79 8.99 2.15
C MET A 195 2.27 10.43 2.26
N LEU A 196 3.48 10.74 1.79
CA LEU A 196 3.98 12.12 1.77
C LEU A 196 3.08 13.04 0.92
N LEU A 197 2.62 12.56 -0.24
CA LEU A 197 1.70 13.31 -1.09
C LEU A 197 0.33 13.50 -0.42
N ASN A 198 -0.25 12.43 0.13
CA ASN A 198 -1.54 12.52 0.82
C ASN A 198 -1.43 13.41 2.06
N GLY A 199 -0.33 13.32 2.82
CA GLY A 199 -0.07 14.18 3.97
C GLY A 199 0.05 15.66 3.57
N TYR A 200 0.72 15.95 2.45
CA TYR A 200 0.79 17.30 1.90
C TYR A 200 -0.60 17.85 1.55
N ILE A 201 -1.40 17.06 0.84
CA ILE A 201 -2.77 17.42 0.48
C ILE A 201 -3.62 17.63 1.73
N THR A 202 -3.56 16.73 2.71
CA THR A 202 -4.32 16.82 3.98
C THR A 202 -3.96 18.09 4.75
N CYS A 203 -2.69 18.46 4.82
CA CYS A 203 -2.28 19.73 5.46
C CYS A 203 -2.86 20.94 4.74
N ILE A 204 -2.85 20.95 3.42
CA ILE A 204 -3.41 22.05 2.61
C ILE A 204 -4.92 22.16 2.82
N GLU A 205 -5.65 21.03 2.79
CA GLU A 205 -7.10 20.99 3.01
C GLU A 205 -7.51 21.47 4.38
N ARG A 206 -6.70 21.16 5.41
CA ARG A 206 -6.88 21.63 6.79
C ARG A 206 -6.40 23.07 7.01
N GLY A 207 -5.87 23.76 5.99
CA GLY A 207 -5.31 25.10 6.10
C GLY A 207 -4.00 25.19 6.92
N LYS A 208 -3.33 24.05 7.14
CA LYS A 208 -2.08 23.93 7.91
C LYS A 208 -0.85 24.07 7.00
N PHE A 209 -0.70 25.25 6.38
CA PHE A 209 0.29 25.49 5.33
C PHE A 209 1.76 25.38 5.81
N LEU A 210 2.05 25.69 7.08
CA LEU A 210 3.40 25.53 7.62
C LEU A 210 3.79 24.06 7.73
N ASP A 211 2.85 23.21 8.12
CA ASP A 211 3.08 21.76 8.19
C ASP A 211 3.14 21.14 6.80
N ALA A 212 2.43 21.69 5.82
CA ALA A 212 2.53 21.26 4.43
C ALA A 212 3.98 21.37 3.90
N LEU A 213 4.73 22.42 4.29
CA LEU A 213 6.13 22.59 3.90
C LEU A 213 7.04 21.44 4.35
N TYR A 214 6.69 20.75 5.44
CA TYR A 214 7.41 19.54 5.87
C TYR A 214 7.35 18.44 4.80
N PHE A 215 6.17 18.22 4.22
CA PHE A 215 5.96 17.23 3.17
C PHE A 215 6.56 17.69 1.83
N GLU A 216 6.37 18.94 1.46
CA GLU A 216 6.90 19.52 0.24
C GLU A 216 8.41 19.31 0.11
N LYS A 217 9.16 19.56 1.18
CA LYS A 217 10.62 19.35 1.21
C LYS A 217 11.06 17.90 0.97
N ARG A 218 10.15 16.94 1.17
CA ARG A 218 10.40 15.49 0.99
C ARG A 218 9.87 14.95 -0.32
N LEU A 219 8.92 15.64 -0.92
CA LEU A 219 8.40 15.29 -2.24
C LEU A 219 9.39 15.71 -3.32
N ASN A 220 9.75 14.78 -4.21
CA ASN A 220 10.49 15.11 -5.41
C ASN A 220 9.60 15.95 -6.34
N GLN A 221 10.23 16.71 -7.27
CA GLN A 221 9.54 17.60 -8.23
C GLN A 221 8.45 16.93 -9.09
N VAL A 222 8.32 15.61 -9.01
CA VAL A 222 7.33 14.83 -9.77
C VAL A 222 5.87 15.08 -9.33
N PHE A 223 5.65 15.65 -8.13
CA PHE A 223 4.30 15.87 -7.58
C PHE A 223 3.76 17.28 -7.84
N GLN A 224 3.84 17.74 -9.08
CA GLN A 224 3.41 19.08 -9.50
C GLN A 224 1.94 19.41 -9.16
N TYR A 225 1.05 18.42 -9.20
CA TYR A 225 -0.36 18.62 -8.84
C TYR A 225 -0.53 19.19 -7.42
N ALA A 226 0.17 18.65 -6.44
CA ALA A 226 0.07 19.10 -5.05
C ALA A 226 0.66 20.53 -4.87
N GLN A 227 1.70 20.88 -5.62
CA GLN A 227 2.23 22.23 -5.65
C GLN A 227 1.21 23.24 -6.22
N TYR A 228 0.50 22.88 -7.29
CA TYR A 228 -0.56 23.73 -7.84
C TYR A 228 -1.76 23.84 -6.90
N LEU A 229 -2.09 22.74 -6.19
CA LEU A 229 -3.12 22.76 -5.16
C LEU A 229 -2.75 23.73 -4.02
N TYR A 230 -1.49 23.69 -3.55
CA TYR A 230 -0.98 24.62 -2.55
C TYR A 230 -1.15 26.08 -3.00
N ARG A 231 -0.71 26.41 -4.22
CA ARG A 231 -0.85 27.77 -4.81
C ARG A 231 -2.31 28.20 -4.87
N TYR A 232 -3.21 27.31 -5.30
CA TYR A 232 -4.63 27.60 -5.36
C TYR A 232 -5.24 27.90 -3.98
N LYS A 233 -4.94 27.08 -2.97
CA LYS A 233 -5.52 27.21 -1.62
C LYS A 233 -4.91 28.36 -0.81
N LYS A 234 -3.60 28.53 -0.87
CA LYS A 234 -2.88 29.56 -0.08
C LYS A 234 -2.85 30.92 -0.78
N GLU A 235 -2.55 30.93 -2.07
CA GLU A 235 -2.28 32.13 -2.83
C GLU A 235 -3.49 32.60 -3.64
N THR A 236 -4.59 31.85 -3.59
CA THR A 236 -5.81 32.11 -4.37
C THR A 236 -5.54 32.18 -5.89
N ASP A 237 -4.51 31.48 -6.36
CA ASP A 237 -4.10 31.47 -7.76
C ASP A 237 -5.06 30.59 -8.60
N CYS A 238 -6.06 31.23 -9.20
CA CYS A 238 -7.03 30.52 -10.05
C CYS A 238 -6.40 29.87 -11.30
N LYS A 239 -5.22 30.31 -11.76
CA LYS A 239 -4.50 29.67 -12.87
C LYS A 239 -3.99 28.27 -12.48
N ALA A 240 -3.76 28.03 -11.20
CA ALA A 240 -3.33 26.72 -10.70
C ALA A 240 -4.35 25.62 -11.00
N ILE A 241 -5.65 25.92 -11.14
CA ILE A 241 -6.68 24.96 -11.54
C ILE A 241 -6.39 24.39 -12.93
N ILE A 242 -5.96 25.24 -13.86
CA ILE A 242 -5.61 24.82 -15.23
C ILE A 242 -4.42 23.86 -15.19
N GLU A 243 -3.41 24.19 -14.39
CA GLU A 243 -2.21 23.37 -14.25
C GLU A 243 -2.52 22.02 -13.55
N MET A 244 -3.40 22.01 -12.54
CA MET A 244 -3.88 20.75 -11.94
C MET A 244 -4.59 19.84 -12.96
N ARG A 245 -5.42 20.42 -13.85
CA ARG A 245 -6.06 19.67 -14.95
C ARG A 245 -5.05 19.12 -15.95
N LYS A 246 -3.99 19.87 -16.27
CA LYS A 246 -2.89 19.37 -17.12
C LYS A 246 -2.16 18.21 -16.47
N CYS A 247 -1.87 18.27 -15.16
CA CYS A 247 -1.26 17.16 -14.43
C CYS A 247 -2.14 15.89 -14.50
N ILE A 248 -3.46 16.02 -14.33
CA ILE A 248 -4.42 14.92 -14.47
C ILE A 248 -4.39 14.36 -15.91
N GLY A 249 -4.36 15.22 -16.90
CA GLY A 249 -4.22 14.82 -18.31
C GLY A 249 -2.94 14.04 -18.58
N ALA A 250 -1.82 14.49 -18.04
CA ALA A 250 -0.53 13.79 -18.13
C ALA A 250 -0.59 12.39 -17.48
N MET A 251 -1.26 12.25 -16.33
CA MET A 251 -1.47 10.94 -15.69
C MET A 251 -2.27 9.98 -16.58
N LYS A 252 -3.30 10.47 -17.30
CA LYS A 252 -4.07 9.66 -18.26
C LYS A 252 -3.21 9.21 -19.43
N LEU A 253 -2.44 10.11 -20.01
CA LEU A 253 -1.52 9.81 -21.12
C LEU A 253 -0.44 8.79 -20.71
N ALA A 254 0.00 8.84 -19.45
CA ALA A 254 0.94 7.86 -18.89
C ALA A 254 0.29 6.52 -18.51
N GLY A 255 -0.99 6.29 -18.83
CA GLY A 255 -1.72 5.06 -18.51
C GLY A 255 -2.19 4.91 -17.06
N SER A 256 -1.95 5.91 -16.21
CA SER A 256 -2.33 5.91 -14.79
C SER A 256 -3.80 6.35 -14.58
N ASN A 257 -4.74 5.69 -15.27
CA ASN A 257 -6.16 6.07 -15.28
C ASN A 257 -6.82 6.10 -13.90
N HIS A 258 -6.42 5.19 -13.00
CA HIS A 258 -6.95 5.17 -11.62
C HIS A 258 -6.53 6.42 -10.85
N LEU A 259 -5.25 6.77 -10.92
CA LEU A 259 -4.70 7.96 -10.26
C LEU A 259 -5.36 9.22 -10.82
N ALA A 260 -5.48 9.33 -12.15
CA ALA A 260 -6.13 10.45 -12.80
C ALA A 260 -7.58 10.63 -12.34
N LYS A 261 -8.38 9.56 -12.26
CA LYS A 261 -9.76 9.60 -11.75
C LYS A 261 -9.84 10.06 -10.29
N THR A 262 -8.89 9.64 -9.45
CA THR A 262 -8.83 10.06 -8.05
C THR A 262 -8.60 11.56 -7.94
N TYR A 263 -7.64 12.12 -8.68
CA TYR A 263 -7.38 13.55 -8.66
C TYR A 263 -8.44 14.39 -9.39
N GLU A 264 -9.15 13.84 -10.37
CA GLU A 264 -10.32 14.50 -10.97
C GLU A 264 -11.41 14.73 -9.92
N ARG A 265 -11.80 13.69 -9.19
CA ARG A 265 -12.82 13.81 -8.13
C ARG A 265 -12.38 14.76 -7.02
N HIS A 266 -11.10 14.70 -6.65
CA HIS A 266 -10.55 15.63 -5.66
C HIS A 266 -10.69 17.09 -6.15
N LEU A 267 -10.35 17.37 -7.40
CA LEU A 267 -10.49 18.70 -7.97
C LEU A 267 -11.96 19.15 -8.04
N GLU A 268 -12.89 18.25 -8.40
CA GLU A 268 -14.32 18.51 -8.42
C GLU A 268 -14.87 18.87 -7.03
N LYS A 269 -14.48 18.11 -5.98
CA LYS A 269 -14.82 18.44 -4.58
C LYS A 269 -14.34 19.83 -4.18
N ILE A 270 -13.10 20.20 -4.52
CA ILE A 270 -12.54 21.52 -4.23
C ILE A 270 -13.34 22.64 -4.92
N LEU A 271 -13.73 22.43 -6.17
CA LEU A 271 -14.48 23.42 -6.92
C LEU A 271 -15.93 23.55 -6.42
N ALA A 272 -16.54 22.46 -5.97
CA ALA A 272 -17.88 22.45 -5.40
C ALA A 272 -17.94 23.11 -4.01
N SER A 273 -16.92 23.00 -3.19
CA SER A 273 -16.86 23.61 -1.86
C SER A 273 -16.73 25.14 -1.84
N LYS A 274 -16.59 25.77 -3.00
CA LYS A 274 -16.54 27.24 -3.17
C LYS A 274 -17.87 27.85 -3.68
N LYS A 275 -18.87 27.02 -3.93
CA LYS A 275 -20.25 27.47 -4.17
C LYS A 275 -21.02 27.49 -2.85
#